data_fc8e20a41877758af856ccfc3499cab2
#
_entry.id   fc8e20a41877758af856ccfc3499cab2
#
_cell.length_a   1.000
_cell.length_b   1.000
_cell.length_c   1.000
_cell.angle_alpha   90.00
_cell.angle_beta   90.00
_cell.angle_gamma   90.00
#
_symmetry.space_group_name_H-M   'P 1'
#
loop_
_entity.id
_entity.type
_entity.pdbx_description
1 polymer ?
#
loop_
_entity_poly.entity_id
_entity_poly.type
_entity_poly.pdbx_seq_one_letter_code
_entity_poly.pdbx_strand_id
1 'polypeptide(L)'
;MLNKIYQEFSDEYSRAEYVVLSSPPIVFKIDERCAELDELMAGCGVSVASFITACNPRGMYQSDGENILGMNQLQSAIDDLRLPYFKGFGRDPEGTWKEDSYLIMGIELDQACQLERLFEQNAIV
;
A
#
# COMPACT_ATOMS: atom_id res chain seq x y z
N MET A 1 1.02 -12.49 -4.73
CA MET A 1 1.22 -12.67 -3.98
C MET A 1 1.82 -12.00 -3.12
N LEU A 2 1.86 -11.75 -2.34
CA LEU A 2 2.06 -10.97 -1.59
C LEU A 2 3.02 -11.07 -0.88
N ASN A 3 3.42 -11.02 -0.39
CA ASN A 3 3.81 -10.84 0.26
C ASN A 3 4.88 -10.84 0.92
N LYS A 4 5.48 -10.14 1.28
CA LYS A 4 6.45 -9.99 2.00
C LYS A 4 6.13 -9.23 3.16
N ILE A 5 5.58 -9.79 4.18
CA ILE A 5 5.28 -9.22 5.47
C ILE A 5 6.34 -9.69 6.43
N TYR A 6 7.02 -8.78 7.09
CA TYR A 6 8.07 -9.14 8.04
C TYR A 6 7.46 -9.84 9.24
N GLN A 7 8.17 -10.83 9.76
CA GLN A 7 7.67 -11.71 10.79
C GLN A 7 7.17 -10.96 12.03
N GLU A 8 7.90 -9.96 12.45
CA GLU A 8 7.58 -9.25 13.69
C GLU A 8 6.34 -8.39 13.58
N PHE A 9 5.85 -8.13 12.36
CA PHE A 9 4.67 -7.32 12.14
C PHE A 9 3.51 -8.11 11.54
N SER A 10 3.67 -9.43 11.38
CA SER A 10 2.72 -10.21 10.59
C SER A 10 1.31 -10.22 11.18
N ASP A 11 1.18 -10.29 12.52
CA ASP A 11 -0.13 -10.31 13.15
C ASP A 11 -0.87 -8.99 12.93
N GLU A 12 -0.14 -7.89 13.05
CA GLU A 12 -0.72 -6.56 12.85
C GLU A 12 -1.20 -6.38 11.42
N TYR A 13 -0.36 -6.74 10.45
CA TYR A 13 -0.72 -6.59 9.05
C TYR A 13 -1.82 -7.57 8.63
N SER A 14 -1.84 -8.77 9.21
CA SER A 14 -2.85 -9.76 8.89
C SER A 14 -4.26 -9.33 9.29
N ARG A 15 -4.38 -8.53 10.35
CA ARG A 15 -5.67 -8.06 10.82
C ARG A 15 -6.06 -6.74 10.19
N ALA A 16 -5.12 -6.06 9.55
CA ALA A 16 -5.39 -4.76 8.97
C ALA A 16 -6.35 -4.86 7.78
N GLU A 17 -7.09 -3.80 7.57
CA GLU A 17 -7.93 -3.64 6.40
C GLU A 17 -7.28 -2.61 5.49
N TYR A 18 -7.29 -2.88 4.19
CA TYR A 18 -6.70 -2.01 3.19
C TYR A 18 -7.81 -1.47 2.31
N VAL A 19 -7.93 -0.15 2.26
CA VAL A 19 -9.02 0.51 1.54
C VAL A 19 -8.45 1.21 0.32
N VAL A 20 -9.03 0.93 -0.83
CA VAL A 20 -8.69 1.60 -2.09
C VAL A 20 -9.79 2.60 -2.38
N LEU A 21 -9.42 3.86 -2.59
CA LEU A 21 -10.38 4.93 -2.82
C LEU A 21 -10.75 4.99 -4.30
N SER A 22 -11.26 3.89 -4.80
CA SER A 22 -11.86 3.80 -6.12
C SER A 22 -13.35 4.14 -5.99
N SER A 23 -14.08 4.08 -7.08
CA SER A 23 -15.49 4.41 -7.07
C SER A 23 -16.30 3.22 -7.60
N PRO A 24 -16.90 2.41 -6.70
CA PRO A 24 -16.93 2.54 -5.24
C PRO A 24 -15.63 2.09 -4.58
N PRO A 25 -15.43 2.44 -3.31
CA PRO A 25 -14.23 2.01 -2.59
C PRO A 25 -14.18 0.50 -2.40
N ILE A 26 -12.96 -0.03 -2.35
CA ILE A 26 -12.72 -1.46 -2.18
C ILE A 26 -11.98 -1.67 -0.87
N VAL A 27 -12.41 -2.65 -0.09
CA VAL A 27 -11.73 -3.05 1.15
C VAL A 27 -11.23 -4.46 0.96
N PHE A 28 -9.95 -4.68 1.26
CA PHE A 28 -9.37 -6.02 1.17
C PHE A 28 -8.46 -6.29 2.36
N LYS A 29 -8.15 -7.56 2.56
CA LYS A 29 -7.24 -8.03 3.62
C LYS A 29 -6.20 -8.94 3.02
N ILE A 30 -5.07 -9.08 3.72
CA ILE A 30 -4.00 -9.98 3.32
C ILE A 30 -4.52 -11.42 3.32
N ASP A 31 -4.13 -12.18 2.30
CA ASP A 31 -4.45 -13.61 2.14
C ASP A 31 -5.93 -13.90 1.96
N GLU A 32 -6.74 -12.88 1.69
CA GLU A 32 -8.14 -13.08 1.36
C GLU A 32 -8.38 -12.66 -0.08
N ARG A 33 -9.16 -13.46 -0.78
CA ARG A 33 -9.51 -13.14 -2.16
C ARG A 33 -10.49 -11.97 -2.16
N CYS A 34 -10.29 -11.03 -3.08
CA CYS A 34 -11.16 -9.89 -3.23
C CYS A 34 -11.50 -9.73 -4.71
N ALA A 35 -12.72 -10.10 -5.05
CA ALA A 35 -13.17 -10.06 -6.45
C ALA A 35 -13.15 -8.65 -7.01
N GLU A 36 -13.53 -7.66 -6.21
CA GLU A 36 -13.54 -6.26 -6.65
C GLU A 36 -12.13 -5.77 -6.99
N LEU A 37 -11.13 -6.19 -6.21
CA LEU A 37 -9.75 -5.83 -6.49
C LEU A 37 -9.27 -6.50 -7.77
N ASP A 38 -9.62 -7.79 -7.95
CA ASP A 38 -9.27 -8.52 -9.17
C ASP A 38 -9.87 -7.83 -10.40
N GLU A 39 -11.10 -7.37 -10.30
CA GLU A 39 -11.78 -6.67 -11.40
C GLU A 39 -11.11 -5.34 -11.70
N LEU A 40 -10.70 -4.61 -10.66
CA LEU A 40 -10.01 -3.34 -10.84
C LEU A 40 -8.69 -3.54 -11.57
N MET A 41 -7.94 -4.56 -11.16
CA MET A 41 -6.66 -4.88 -11.80
C MET A 41 -6.85 -5.29 -13.26
N ALA A 42 -7.86 -6.11 -13.52
CA ALA A 42 -8.17 -6.54 -14.89
C ALA A 42 -8.54 -5.34 -15.76
N GLY A 43 -9.30 -4.38 -15.19
CA GLY A 43 -9.67 -3.17 -15.91
C GLY A 43 -8.48 -2.30 -16.26
N CYS A 44 -7.40 -2.39 -15.47
CA CYS A 44 -6.15 -1.68 -15.75
C CYS A 44 -5.20 -2.49 -16.63
N GLY A 45 -5.58 -3.72 -16.99
CA GLY A 45 -4.76 -4.59 -17.83
C GLY A 45 -3.54 -5.16 -17.12
N VAL A 46 -3.61 -5.32 -15.79
CA VAL A 46 -2.47 -5.81 -15.01
C VAL A 46 -2.87 -7.01 -14.17
N SER A 47 -1.88 -7.80 -13.81
CA SER A 47 -2.08 -8.98 -12.96
C SER A 47 -1.38 -8.85 -11.61
N VAL A 48 -0.63 -7.76 -11.40
CA VAL A 48 0.05 -7.50 -10.14
C VAL A 48 -0.19 -6.06 -9.72
N ALA A 49 -0.17 -5.84 -8.40
CA ALA A 49 -0.27 -4.51 -7.83
C ALA A 49 0.33 -4.56 -6.43
N SER A 50 0.77 -3.42 -5.93
CA SER A 50 1.31 -3.34 -4.57
C SER A 50 0.73 -2.14 -3.84
N PHE A 51 0.51 -2.31 -2.55
CA PHE A 51 -0.03 -1.28 -1.68
C PHE A 51 1.12 -0.78 -0.80
N ILE A 52 1.51 0.47 -0.98
CA ILE A 52 2.72 1.01 -0.36
C ILE A 52 2.41 2.35 0.32
N THR A 53 3.01 2.55 1.48
CA THR A 53 2.90 3.82 2.21
C THR A 53 4.31 4.39 2.45
N ALA A 54 4.39 5.70 2.63
CA ALA A 54 5.59 6.37 3.12
C ALA A 54 5.37 6.95 4.51
N CYS A 55 4.26 6.58 5.16
CA CYS A 55 3.97 7.04 6.51
C CYS A 55 4.78 6.25 7.52
N ASN A 56 5.23 6.92 8.57
CA ASN A 56 5.90 6.30 9.72
C ASN A 56 6.99 5.32 9.31
N PRO A 57 8.05 5.81 8.61
CA PRO A 57 9.12 4.92 8.15
C PRO A 57 9.73 4.15 9.32
N ARG A 58 10.13 2.91 9.05
CA ARG A 58 10.67 1.96 10.04
C ARG A 58 9.66 1.64 11.14
N GLY A 59 8.37 1.88 10.91
CA GLY A 59 7.35 1.68 11.93
C GLY A 59 7.40 2.71 13.05
N MET A 60 8.14 3.78 12.87
CA MET A 60 8.29 4.81 13.90
C MET A 60 7.32 5.95 13.63
N TYR A 61 6.55 6.29 14.65
CA TYR A 61 5.55 7.33 14.53
C TYR A 61 6.19 8.67 14.17
N GLN A 62 5.61 9.38 13.23
CA GLN A 62 6.05 10.74 12.90
C GLN A 62 4.83 11.64 12.70
N SER A 63 5.07 12.93 12.63
CA SER A 63 3.99 13.91 12.55
C SER A 63 3.20 13.80 11.25
N ASP A 64 1.99 14.33 11.25
CA ASP A 64 1.16 14.37 10.05
C ASP A 64 1.84 15.13 8.92
N GLY A 65 2.52 16.23 9.24
CA GLY A 65 3.25 17.00 8.24
C GLY A 65 4.37 16.22 7.60
N GLU A 66 5.11 15.46 8.40
CA GLU A 66 6.17 14.61 7.88
C GLU A 66 5.60 13.48 7.02
N ASN A 67 4.48 12.90 7.43
CA ASN A 67 3.82 11.87 6.66
C ASN A 67 3.30 12.39 5.33
N ILE A 68 2.71 13.59 5.32
CA ILE A 68 2.25 14.22 4.09
C ILE A 68 3.41 14.44 3.13
N LEU A 69 4.53 14.96 3.64
CA LEU A 69 5.71 15.17 2.81
C LEU A 69 6.22 13.84 2.23
N GLY A 70 6.26 12.80 3.05
CA GLY A 70 6.69 11.47 2.60
C GLY A 70 5.77 10.91 1.53
N MET A 71 4.46 11.07 1.70
CA MET A 71 3.50 10.59 0.69
C MET A 71 3.62 11.36 -0.61
N ASN A 72 3.90 12.67 -0.56
CA ASN A 72 4.13 13.45 -1.77
C ASN A 72 5.37 12.99 -2.50
N GLN A 73 6.43 12.66 -1.77
CA GLN A 73 7.66 12.13 -2.35
C GLN A 73 7.42 10.76 -2.98
N LEU A 74 6.64 9.92 -2.32
CA LEU A 74 6.28 8.61 -2.85
C LEU A 74 5.48 8.76 -4.14
N GLN A 75 4.52 9.70 -4.17
CA GLN A 75 3.75 9.94 -5.38
C GLN A 75 4.66 10.33 -6.55
N SER A 76 5.64 11.20 -6.30
CA SER A 76 6.58 11.59 -7.34
C SER A 76 7.37 10.39 -7.86
N ALA A 77 7.79 9.50 -6.96
CA ALA A 77 8.51 8.29 -7.37
C ALA A 77 7.63 7.37 -8.22
N ILE A 78 6.35 7.25 -7.86
CA ILE A 78 5.40 6.44 -8.62
C ILE A 78 5.17 7.06 -10.00
N ASP A 79 5.02 8.38 -10.07
CA ASP A 79 4.85 9.08 -11.34
C ASP A 79 6.03 8.84 -12.27
N ASP A 80 7.24 8.79 -11.71
CA ASP A 80 8.45 8.50 -12.50
C ASP A 80 8.43 7.10 -13.11
N LEU A 81 7.75 6.16 -12.45
CA LEU A 81 7.59 4.81 -12.98
C LEU A 81 6.53 4.74 -14.08
N ARG A 82 5.71 5.77 -14.21
CA ARG A 82 4.63 5.87 -15.20
C ARG A 82 3.61 4.74 -15.07
N LEU A 83 3.34 4.35 -13.82
CA LEU A 83 2.34 3.34 -13.52
C LEU A 83 1.09 4.00 -12.95
N PRO A 84 -0.10 3.48 -13.29
CA PRO A 84 -1.33 4.00 -12.68
C PRO A 84 -1.40 3.62 -11.22
N TYR A 85 -2.04 4.45 -10.42
CA TYR A 85 -2.20 4.18 -9.00
C TYR A 85 -3.52 4.74 -8.50
N PHE A 86 -3.95 4.21 -7.35
CA PHE A 86 -5.11 4.71 -6.64
C PHE A 86 -4.69 5.09 -5.23
N LYS A 87 -5.26 6.16 -4.71
CA LYS A 87 -5.08 6.51 -3.31
C LYS A 87 -5.83 5.53 -2.43
N GLY A 88 -5.33 5.31 -1.24
CA GLY A 88 -5.98 4.44 -0.30
C GLY A 88 -5.40 4.62 1.09
N PHE A 89 -5.71 3.70 1.97
CA PHE A 89 -5.13 3.70 3.31
C PHE A 89 -5.26 2.31 3.93
N GLY A 90 -4.33 2.03 4.86
CA GLY A 90 -4.44 0.87 5.72
C GLY A 90 -4.99 1.30 7.06
N ARG A 91 -5.73 0.43 7.73
CA ARG A 91 -6.28 0.70 9.05
C ARG A 91 -6.41 -0.60 9.82
N ASP A 92 -6.42 -0.50 11.15
CA ASP A 92 -6.77 -1.65 11.97
C ASP A 92 -8.30 -1.74 12.09
N PRO A 93 -8.85 -2.93 12.42
CA PRO A 93 -10.32 -3.09 12.51
C PRO A 93 -10.96 -2.19 13.53
N GLU A 94 -10.23 -1.84 14.61
CA GLU A 94 -10.76 -0.98 15.65
C GLU A 94 -10.62 0.51 15.33
N GLY A 95 -9.91 0.85 14.27
CA GLY A 95 -9.72 2.23 13.88
C GLY A 95 -8.72 2.99 14.73
N THR A 96 -7.78 2.29 15.39
CA THR A 96 -6.81 2.95 16.26
C THR A 96 -5.65 3.55 15.47
N TRP A 97 -5.42 3.09 14.23
CA TRP A 97 -4.41 3.68 13.37
C TRP A 97 -4.89 3.68 11.93
N LYS A 98 -4.31 4.59 11.16
CA LYS A 98 -4.59 4.73 9.74
C LYS A 98 -3.36 5.30 9.07
N GLU A 99 -2.96 4.72 7.95
CA GLU A 99 -1.81 5.20 7.18
C GLU A 99 -2.20 5.35 5.72
N ASP A 100 -2.05 6.56 5.19
CA ASP A 100 -2.31 6.82 3.78
C ASP A 100 -1.33 6.02 2.93
N SER A 101 -1.80 5.54 1.80
CA SER A 101 -1.06 4.62 0.96
C SER A 101 -1.45 4.79 -0.49
N TYR A 102 -0.70 4.14 -1.39
CA TYR A 102 -1.04 4.07 -2.80
C TYR A 102 -1.10 2.62 -3.24
N LEU A 103 -2.14 2.28 -4.00
CA LEU A 103 -2.19 1.00 -4.70
C LEU A 103 -1.63 1.23 -6.09
N ILE A 104 -0.49 0.62 -6.39
CA ILE A 104 0.25 0.85 -7.62
C ILE A 104 0.02 -0.32 -8.55
N MET A 105 -0.60 -0.06 -9.69
CA MET A 105 -0.99 -1.09 -10.65
C MET A 105 0.18 -1.47 -11.54
N GLY A 106 0.42 -2.76 -11.66
CA GLY A 106 1.43 -3.27 -12.59
C GLY A 106 2.87 -3.14 -12.11
N ILE A 107 3.08 -2.79 -10.85
CA ILE A 107 4.44 -2.65 -10.35
C ILE A 107 5.03 -4.04 -10.10
N GLU A 108 6.24 -4.26 -10.61
CA GLU A 108 6.94 -5.52 -10.41
C GLU A 108 7.48 -5.60 -8.99
N LEU A 109 7.67 -6.82 -8.50
CA LEU A 109 8.14 -7.02 -7.13
C LEU A 109 9.46 -6.29 -6.87
N ASP A 110 10.39 -6.31 -7.80
CA ASP A 110 11.68 -5.63 -7.65
C ASP A 110 11.49 -4.13 -7.44
N GLN A 111 10.60 -3.53 -8.23
CA GLN A 111 10.32 -2.10 -8.12
C GLN A 111 9.65 -1.78 -6.79
N ALA A 112 8.71 -2.62 -6.37
CA ALA A 112 8.03 -2.44 -5.09
C ALA A 112 9.02 -2.53 -3.93
N CYS A 113 9.93 -3.47 -3.97
CA CYS A 113 10.96 -3.62 -2.94
C CYS A 113 11.91 -2.43 -2.92
N GLN A 114 12.22 -1.85 -4.08
CA GLN A 114 13.05 -0.65 -4.13
C GLN A 114 12.35 0.53 -3.45
N LEU A 115 11.05 0.70 -3.69
CA LEU A 115 10.29 1.75 -3.03
C LEU A 115 10.21 1.51 -1.53
N GLU A 116 10.00 0.27 -1.12
CA GLU A 116 9.98 -0.08 0.30
C GLU A 116 11.27 0.35 0.99
N ARG A 117 12.41 0.04 0.38
CA ARG A 117 13.70 0.40 0.94
C ARG A 117 13.92 1.91 0.93
N LEU A 118 13.53 2.58 -0.16
CA LEU A 118 13.71 4.01 -0.30
C LEU A 118 12.93 4.77 0.77
N PHE A 119 11.74 4.31 1.09
CA PHE A 119 10.87 4.95 2.09
C PHE A 119 10.90 4.25 3.44
N GLU A 120 11.82 3.29 3.62
CA GLU A 120 12.12 2.64 4.88
C GLU A 120 10.88 1.98 5.51
N GLN A 121 10.09 1.34 4.68
CA GLN A 121 8.90 0.65 5.14
C GLN A 121 9.22 -0.76 5.63
N ASN A 122 8.44 -1.24 6.59
CA ASN A 122 8.64 -2.57 7.17
C ASN A 122 8.04 -3.67 6.31
N ALA A 123 7.04 -3.34 5.48
CA ALA A 123 6.35 -4.32 4.66
C ALA A 123 5.66 -3.67 3.48
N ILE A 124 5.37 -4.50 2.47
CA ILE A 124 4.51 -4.11 1.35
C ILE A 124 3.42 -5.17 1.20
N VAL A 125 2.33 -4.80 0.59
CA VAL A 125 1.19 -5.70 0.41
C VAL A 125 0.85 -5.84 -1.07
#